data_128c15bc704b9390ffe01f285e3712dc
#
_entry.id   128c15bc704b9390ffe01f285e3712dc
#
_cell.length_a   1.000
_cell.length_b   1.000
_cell.length_c   1.000
_cell.angle_alpha   90.00
_cell.angle_beta   90.00
_cell.angle_gamma   90.00
#
_symmetry.space_group_name_H-M   'P 1'
#
loop_
_entity.id
_entity.type
_entity.pdbx_description
1 polymer ?
#
loop_
_entity_poly.entity_id
_entity_poly.type
_entity_poly.pdbx_seq_one_letter_code
_entity_poly.pdbx_strand_id
1 'polypeptide(L)'
;MTKSYDALRAPFVGSFLAAAVLTTLNLPAAAADLALGADSNIQGSLVTTISLGTAMRTSGRDSALYQPANGNAQGLPTGVGGNSDDGELNFGKGDVYSTPLKLISELALHTDHYGTLIRVKAWYDYTLENRDVPHGNEANNYAANNHLSDEGLEPLQKFDGVYLLDAYVYGNWKTDGGNSFNLRVGRQALNWGESLFIQGVNQISPLDLTALHSPGTEIKEVLLPVGMVDGTLGIAGGPSIEAFYEFQWEPTNVDPCGTFFSSVDAGIGPNAGASGCDGGLVQAPDATNWVKKLYVPLGATQTPTNTGQYGGALRYYVPALDTDLGLYAMNINARTPVLNGIRGAVPFEAQAALGPVVHAVWDYPENIKIYGLSAATTVAKWSVGAELGYTPSYPTQIAAGDLVAALLYGPAGHIPSQFWGPVGPRVLATPIGGVVQGWTNTKKTQFQVNASQAFANILGAQTFTVAGEAAISDASGFASGLRYGRGFVFGTAQSPSFGPLNNAVAGGCPPLNTPHQPGCENAGFMTTTAWGYRLRGQLDYSNWLNSGMTMSPNLAWSQDVHGTSVDGQFIDGRQSLAGGFKLNYQKKYTFSAVYTWYANSAQWDPLRDRDNISLSVSATF
;
A
#
# COMPACT_ATOMS: atom_id res chain seq x y z
N MET A 1 9.11 0.80 32.98
CA MET A 1 8.70 -0.61 33.20
C MET A 1 8.21 -1.25 31.88
N THR A 2 8.83 -0.96 30.76
CA THR A 2 8.43 -1.43 29.41
C THR A 2 9.48 -2.34 28.73
N LYS A 3 10.65 -2.56 29.33
CA LYS A 3 11.74 -3.36 28.70
C LYS A 3 11.66 -4.90 28.89
N SER A 4 10.59 -5.44 29.47
CA SER A 4 10.54 -6.88 29.80
C SER A 4 9.56 -7.71 28.94
N TYR A 5 8.82 -7.08 28.01
CA TYR A 5 7.80 -7.79 27.22
C TYR A 5 8.29 -8.29 25.85
N ASP A 6 9.30 -7.63 25.26
CA ASP A 6 9.73 -7.95 23.90
C ASP A 6 10.69 -9.16 23.81
N ALA A 7 11.50 -9.39 24.83
CA ALA A 7 12.42 -10.54 24.88
C ALA A 7 11.72 -11.92 24.97
N LEU A 8 10.42 -11.95 25.23
CA LEU A 8 9.62 -13.20 25.31
C LEU A 8 8.76 -13.47 24.06
N ARG A 9 8.66 -12.50 23.13
CA ARG A 9 7.73 -12.60 22.00
C ARG A 9 8.28 -13.41 20.82
N ALA A 10 9.50 -13.16 20.37
CA ALA A 10 10.04 -13.82 19.17
C ALA A 10 10.11 -15.37 19.31
N PRO A 11 10.64 -15.95 20.38
CA PRO A 11 10.62 -17.40 20.54
C PRO A 11 9.21 -17.97 20.75
N PHE A 12 8.25 -17.16 21.24
CA PHE A 12 6.90 -17.63 21.50
C PHE A 12 6.06 -17.73 20.24
N VAL A 13 6.14 -16.75 19.32
CA VAL A 13 5.42 -16.77 18.03
C VAL A 13 5.99 -17.85 17.13
N GLY A 14 7.31 -17.95 17.00
CA GLY A 14 7.96 -19.01 16.23
C GLY A 14 7.62 -20.41 16.76
N SER A 15 7.58 -20.59 18.10
CA SER A 15 7.20 -21.83 18.74
C SER A 15 5.71 -22.15 18.57
N PHE A 16 4.85 -21.15 18.59
CA PHE A 16 3.40 -21.31 18.37
C PHE A 16 3.11 -21.69 16.91
N LEU A 17 3.74 -21.03 15.95
CA LEU A 17 3.65 -21.39 14.52
C LEU A 17 4.20 -22.80 14.25
N ALA A 18 5.36 -23.15 14.80
CA ALA A 18 5.93 -24.49 14.69
C ALA A 18 5.04 -25.56 15.33
N ALA A 19 4.45 -25.28 16.49
CA ALA A 19 3.50 -26.18 17.15
C ALA A 19 2.20 -26.31 16.34
N ALA A 20 1.69 -25.21 15.77
CA ALA A 20 0.51 -25.24 14.90
C ALA A 20 0.78 -26.05 13.63
N VAL A 21 1.93 -25.90 13.00
CA VAL A 21 2.35 -26.71 11.83
C VAL A 21 2.44 -28.18 12.18
N LEU A 22 3.07 -28.54 13.31
CA LEU A 22 3.23 -29.94 13.75
C LEU A 22 1.90 -30.60 14.12
N THR A 23 0.96 -29.86 14.70
CA THR A 23 -0.36 -30.40 15.06
C THR A 23 -1.29 -30.56 13.86
N THR A 24 -1.18 -29.66 12.86
CA THR A 24 -2.04 -29.70 11.66
C THR A 24 -1.60 -30.76 10.64
N LEU A 25 -0.35 -31.22 10.66
CA LEU A 25 0.12 -32.33 9.81
C LEU A 25 -0.60 -33.66 10.09
N ASN A 26 -1.21 -33.80 11.28
CA ASN A 26 -1.95 -35.00 11.68
C ASN A 26 -3.49 -34.82 11.69
N LEU A 27 -4.00 -33.63 11.34
CA LEU A 27 -5.45 -33.42 11.24
C LEU A 27 -5.98 -33.93 9.91
N PRO A 28 -7.14 -34.64 9.90
CA PRO A 28 -7.79 -34.98 8.65
C PRO A 28 -8.14 -33.69 7.90
N ALA A 29 -7.84 -33.70 6.63
CA ALA A 29 -7.96 -32.55 5.75
C ALA A 29 -9.41 -32.32 5.34
N ALA A 30 -10.16 -31.67 6.18
CA ALA A 30 -11.45 -31.07 5.84
C ALA A 30 -11.60 -29.80 6.67
N ALA A 31 -12.22 -28.74 6.11
CA ALA A 31 -12.84 -27.72 6.94
C ALA A 31 -13.64 -28.48 8.02
N ALA A 32 -13.31 -28.27 9.29
CA ALA A 32 -14.01 -28.96 10.34
C ALA A 32 -15.42 -28.38 10.42
N ASP A 33 -16.41 -29.11 9.91
CA ASP A 33 -17.81 -28.79 10.17
C ASP A 33 -18.05 -28.92 11.68
N LEU A 34 -18.23 -27.80 12.32
CA LEU A 34 -18.47 -27.74 13.77
C LEU A 34 -19.96 -27.93 14.01
N ALA A 35 -20.38 -29.17 14.26
CA ALA A 35 -21.71 -29.44 14.82
C ALA A 35 -21.68 -29.15 16.33
N LEU A 36 -22.17 -27.99 16.75
CA LEU A 36 -22.24 -27.58 18.14
C LEU A 36 -23.44 -28.24 18.85
N GLY A 37 -23.44 -29.58 18.96
CA GLY A 37 -24.49 -30.39 19.63
C GLY A 37 -25.60 -30.87 18.68
N ALA A 38 -26.14 -32.06 18.97
CA ALA A 38 -27.15 -32.71 18.13
C ALA A 38 -28.51 -31.96 18.05
N ASP A 39 -28.75 -31.03 18.97
CA ASP A 39 -30.00 -30.23 19.07
C ASP A 39 -29.76 -28.73 18.78
N SER A 40 -28.55 -28.31 18.37
CA SER A 40 -28.30 -26.90 18.12
C SER A 40 -28.55 -26.54 16.64
N ASN A 41 -29.29 -25.47 16.40
CA ASN A 41 -29.47 -24.88 15.06
C ASN A 41 -28.20 -24.11 14.57
N ILE A 42 -27.08 -24.21 15.29
CA ILE A 42 -25.84 -23.52 14.96
C ILE A 42 -24.98 -24.44 14.10
N GLN A 43 -24.69 -23.98 12.90
CA GLN A 43 -23.73 -24.58 11.99
C GLN A 43 -22.43 -23.77 12.01
N GLY A 44 -21.31 -24.43 11.87
CA GLY A 44 -20.03 -23.73 11.87
C GLY A 44 -19.00 -24.40 11.00
N SER A 45 -18.01 -23.62 10.58
CA SER A 45 -16.82 -24.12 9.90
C SER A 45 -15.57 -23.44 10.44
N LEU A 46 -14.51 -24.22 10.60
CA LEU A 46 -13.17 -23.72 10.88
C LEU A 46 -12.28 -24.07 9.69
N VAL A 47 -11.77 -23.05 9.01
CA VAL A 47 -10.85 -23.19 7.88
C VAL A 47 -9.52 -22.59 8.27
N THR A 48 -8.45 -23.40 8.18
CA THR A 48 -7.09 -22.91 8.45
C THR A 48 -6.21 -23.14 7.23
N THR A 49 -5.55 -22.09 6.75
CA THR A 49 -4.56 -22.14 5.70
C THR A 49 -3.18 -21.86 6.29
N ILE A 50 -2.24 -22.77 6.03
CA ILE A 50 -0.81 -22.57 6.33
C ILE A 50 -0.09 -22.40 5.00
N SER A 51 0.74 -21.37 4.89
CA SER A 51 1.54 -21.11 3.68
C SER A 51 2.98 -20.79 4.02
N LEU A 52 3.89 -21.30 3.18
CA LEU A 52 5.30 -20.94 3.19
C LEU A 52 5.62 -20.34 1.82
N GLY A 53 6.26 -19.18 1.82
CA GLY A 53 6.68 -18.50 0.61
C GLY A 53 8.16 -18.16 0.63
N THR A 54 8.70 -17.79 -0.53
CA THR A 54 10.00 -17.16 -0.67
C THR A 54 9.99 -16.26 -1.90
N ALA A 55 10.69 -15.13 -1.82
CA ALA A 55 10.82 -14.21 -2.94
C ALA A 55 12.23 -13.64 -3.06
N MET A 56 12.70 -13.48 -4.29
CA MET A 56 14.07 -13.13 -4.62
C MET A 56 14.09 -12.04 -5.71
N ARG A 57 14.96 -11.05 -5.53
CA ARG A 57 15.25 -10.03 -6.56
C ARG A 57 15.98 -10.64 -7.74
N THR A 58 15.55 -10.31 -8.97
CA THR A 58 16.16 -10.85 -10.20
C THR A 58 16.89 -9.80 -11.04
N SER A 59 16.59 -8.50 -10.83
CA SER A 59 17.25 -7.37 -11.50
C SER A 59 18.45 -6.83 -10.70
N GLY A 60 19.35 -6.12 -11.41
CA GLY A 60 20.38 -5.31 -10.77
C GLY A 60 19.80 -4.02 -10.19
N ARG A 61 20.54 -3.38 -9.27
CA ARG A 61 20.20 -2.06 -8.75
C ARG A 61 20.35 -0.99 -9.83
N ASP A 62 19.38 -0.07 -9.91
CA ASP A 62 19.48 1.11 -10.76
C ASP A 62 20.20 2.23 -10.00
N SER A 63 21.31 2.73 -10.54
CA SER A 63 22.09 3.80 -9.91
C SER A 63 21.32 5.12 -9.71
N ALA A 64 20.20 5.32 -10.40
CA ALA A 64 19.33 6.47 -10.19
C ALA A 64 18.41 6.36 -8.97
N LEU A 65 18.38 5.20 -8.30
CA LEU A 65 17.54 4.93 -7.15
C LEU A 65 18.30 4.81 -5.82
N TYR A 66 19.59 5.18 -5.80
CA TYR A 66 20.35 5.27 -4.55
C TYR A 66 21.32 6.44 -4.55
N GLN A 67 21.61 6.93 -3.36
CA GLN A 67 22.49 8.06 -3.10
C GLN A 67 23.96 7.72 -3.41
N PRO A 68 24.76 8.68 -3.95
CA PRO A 68 26.18 8.47 -4.25
C PRO A 68 26.99 7.98 -3.03
N ALA A 69 26.79 8.61 -1.87
CA ALA A 69 27.58 8.32 -0.68
C ALA A 69 27.28 6.94 -0.10
N ASN A 70 26.01 6.52 -0.08
CA ASN A 70 25.59 5.20 0.35
C ASN A 70 26.09 4.11 -0.60
N GLY A 71 25.92 4.32 -1.92
CA GLY A 71 26.43 3.39 -2.93
C GLY A 71 27.94 3.20 -2.85
N ASN A 72 28.70 4.29 -2.74
CA ASN A 72 30.16 4.26 -2.60
C ASN A 72 30.61 3.54 -1.32
N ALA A 73 29.88 3.72 -0.19
CA ALA A 73 30.19 3.03 1.06
C ALA A 73 30.04 1.50 0.93
N GLN A 74 29.23 1.02 0.01
CA GLN A 74 29.06 -0.40 -0.30
C GLN A 74 29.92 -0.88 -1.49
N GLY A 75 30.75 -0.01 -2.08
CA GLY A 75 31.53 -0.35 -3.27
C GLY A 75 30.70 -0.53 -4.55
N LEU A 76 29.50 0.03 -4.60
CA LEU A 76 28.64 0.05 -5.78
C LEU A 76 29.11 1.14 -6.75
N PRO A 77 28.67 1.09 -8.03
CA PRO A 77 28.82 2.23 -8.95
C PRO A 77 28.26 3.51 -8.32
N THR A 78 28.81 4.67 -8.71
CA THR A 78 28.34 5.96 -8.19
C THR A 78 26.84 6.13 -8.47
N GLY A 79 26.04 6.22 -7.42
CA GLY A 79 24.63 6.52 -7.51
C GLY A 79 24.36 7.96 -7.91
N VAL A 80 23.16 8.26 -8.39
CA VAL A 80 22.69 9.61 -8.70
C VAL A 80 21.30 9.90 -8.13
N GLY A 81 20.78 9.00 -7.31
CA GLY A 81 19.52 9.15 -6.57
C GLY A 81 19.65 10.02 -5.33
N GLY A 82 18.51 10.35 -4.73
CA GLY A 82 18.40 10.96 -3.41
C GLY A 82 18.46 9.91 -2.31
N ASN A 83 18.54 10.38 -1.05
CA ASN A 83 18.53 9.53 0.12
C ASN A 83 17.09 9.09 0.46
N SER A 84 16.70 7.96 -0.07
CA SER A 84 15.43 7.26 0.08
C SER A 84 15.63 5.84 -0.47
N ASP A 85 16.73 5.21 -0.06
CA ASP A 85 17.36 4.13 -0.81
C ASP A 85 17.71 2.89 0.03
N ASP A 86 17.36 2.84 1.32
CA ASP A 86 17.65 1.71 2.20
C ASP A 86 17.17 0.37 1.61
N GLY A 87 15.93 0.33 1.11
CA GLY A 87 15.37 -0.87 0.49
C GLY A 87 16.06 -1.27 -0.81
N GLU A 88 16.61 -0.30 -1.56
CA GLU A 88 17.45 -0.55 -2.74
C GLU A 88 18.81 -1.14 -2.36
N LEU A 89 19.41 -0.61 -1.32
CA LEU A 89 20.76 -0.96 -0.89
C LEU A 89 20.82 -2.29 -0.14
N ASN A 90 19.75 -2.68 0.55
CA ASN A 90 19.70 -3.92 1.33
C ASN A 90 19.58 -5.19 0.49
N PHE A 91 19.03 -5.11 -0.73
CA PHE A 91 18.79 -6.30 -1.53
C PHE A 91 19.36 -6.14 -2.94
N GLY A 92 20.37 -6.93 -3.27
CA GLY A 92 20.97 -7.00 -4.60
C GLY A 92 20.34 -8.09 -5.47
N LYS A 93 20.80 -8.19 -6.72
CA LYS A 93 20.40 -9.26 -7.64
C LYS A 93 20.74 -10.63 -7.07
N GLY A 94 19.76 -11.52 -7.00
CA GLY A 94 19.89 -12.87 -6.44
C GLY A 94 19.63 -12.94 -4.94
N ASP A 95 19.39 -11.81 -4.28
CA ASP A 95 19.07 -11.81 -2.85
C ASP A 95 17.61 -12.20 -2.60
N VAL A 96 17.42 -13.12 -1.66
CA VAL A 96 16.09 -13.41 -1.11
C VAL A 96 15.73 -12.28 -0.16
N TYR A 97 14.58 -11.63 -0.40
CA TYR A 97 14.15 -10.48 0.40
C TYR A 97 13.01 -10.79 1.37
N SER A 98 12.34 -11.95 1.22
CA SER A 98 11.24 -12.36 2.10
C SER A 98 11.08 -13.89 2.07
N THR A 99 10.85 -14.49 3.24
CA THR A 99 10.54 -15.93 3.39
C THR A 99 9.52 -16.11 4.51
N PRO A 100 8.24 -15.73 4.26
CA PRO A 100 7.20 -15.80 5.27
C PRO A 100 6.61 -17.21 5.43
N LEU A 101 6.48 -17.64 6.68
CA LEU A 101 5.56 -18.68 7.13
C LEU A 101 4.31 -17.97 7.65
N LYS A 102 3.14 -18.28 7.06
CA LYS A 102 1.86 -17.64 7.43
C LYS A 102 0.83 -18.69 7.84
N LEU A 103 -0.02 -18.31 8.77
CA LEU A 103 -1.22 -19.05 9.18
C LEU A 103 -2.41 -18.10 9.14
N ILE A 104 -3.48 -18.48 8.45
CA ILE A 104 -4.76 -17.78 8.46
C ILE A 104 -5.82 -18.75 8.91
N SER A 105 -6.51 -18.42 9.99
CA SER A 105 -7.62 -19.23 10.52
C SER A 105 -8.90 -18.42 10.49
N GLU A 106 -9.96 -19.03 9.96
CA GLU A 106 -11.28 -18.42 9.81
C GLU A 106 -12.34 -19.31 10.47
N LEU A 107 -13.00 -18.77 11.47
CA LEU A 107 -14.15 -19.38 12.15
C LEU A 107 -15.43 -18.68 11.68
N ALA A 108 -16.32 -19.42 11.04
CA ALA A 108 -17.66 -18.97 10.71
C ALA A 108 -18.69 -19.79 11.48
N LEU A 109 -19.60 -19.13 12.20
CA LEU A 109 -20.73 -19.73 12.87
C LEU A 109 -22.01 -19.05 12.40
N HIS A 110 -23.06 -19.82 12.11
CA HIS A 110 -24.32 -19.26 11.66
C HIS A 110 -25.52 -20.11 12.05
N THR A 111 -26.65 -19.44 12.14
CA THR A 111 -28.00 -19.99 12.21
C THR A 111 -28.76 -19.50 10.96
N ASP A 112 -30.05 -19.75 10.87
CA ASP A 112 -30.89 -19.27 9.76
C ASP A 112 -30.89 -17.72 9.64
N HIS A 113 -30.73 -17.01 10.76
CA HIS A 113 -30.86 -15.55 10.78
C HIS A 113 -29.62 -14.82 11.27
N TYR A 114 -28.75 -15.43 12.04
CA TYR A 114 -27.61 -14.78 12.69
C TYR A 114 -26.33 -15.54 12.42
N GLY A 115 -25.23 -14.82 12.42
CA GLY A 115 -23.92 -15.46 12.34
C GLY A 115 -22.79 -14.56 12.81
N THR A 116 -21.60 -15.13 12.82
CA THR A 116 -20.35 -14.43 13.13
C THR A 116 -19.23 -14.96 12.24
N LEU A 117 -18.32 -14.08 11.91
CA LEU A 117 -17.05 -14.41 11.25
C LEU A 117 -15.90 -13.86 12.08
N ILE A 118 -14.91 -14.72 12.37
CA ILE A 118 -13.66 -14.31 13.02
C ILE A 118 -12.51 -14.84 12.16
N ARG A 119 -11.60 -13.95 11.72
CA ARG A 119 -10.42 -14.31 10.94
C ARG A 119 -9.17 -13.74 11.59
N VAL A 120 -8.18 -14.59 11.80
CA VAL A 120 -6.90 -14.24 12.43
C VAL A 120 -5.79 -14.63 11.47
N LYS A 121 -4.77 -13.75 11.33
CA LYS A 121 -3.53 -13.97 10.61
C LYS A 121 -2.38 -14.03 11.61
N ALA A 122 -1.46 -14.99 11.45
CA ALA A 122 -0.17 -15.02 12.12
C ALA A 122 0.93 -15.23 11.09
N TRP A 123 2.10 -14.61 11.27
CA TRP A 123 3.22 -14.73 10.35
C TRP A 123 4.56 -14.63 11.06
N TYR A 124 5.58 -15.14 10.38
CA TYR A 124 6.98 -14.99 10.73
C TYR A 124 7.79 -14.97 9.43
N ASP A 125 8.47 -13.87 9.11
CA ASP A 125 9.36 -13.79 7.94
C ASP A 125 10.79 -14.12 8.34
N TYR A 126 11.22 -15.33 7.99
CA TYR A 126 12.56 -15.83 8.34
C TYR A 126 13.68 -14.95 7.78
N THR A 127 13.53 -14.44 6.56
CA THR A 127 14.56 -13.61 5.92
C THR A 127 14.69 -12.26 6.62
N LEU A 128 13.61 -11.58 6.88
CA LEU A 128 13.64 -10.26 7.50
C LEU A 128 14.12 -10.32 8.96
N GLU A 129 13.80 -11.39 9.68
CA GLU A 129 14.19 -11.60 11.07
C GLU A 129 15.66 -12.03 11.24
N ASN A 130 16.23 -12.78 10.27
CA ASN A 130 17.49 -13.49 10.52
C ASN A 130 18.59 -13.22 9.51
N ARG A 131 18.28 -12.59 8.36
CA ARG A 131 19.28 -12.35 7.33
C ARG A 131 19.96 -11.01 7.51
N ASP A 132 21.27 -11.02 7.53
CA ASP A 132 22.09 -9.83 7.48
C ASP A 132 21.96 -9.12 6.13
N VAL A 133 21.87 -7.80 6.17
CA VAL A 133 21.78 -6.92 5.00
C VAL A 133 23.00 -5.98 4.95
N PRO A 134 23.44 -5.56 3.74
CA PRO A 134 24.67 -4.79 3.60
C PRO A 134 24.57 -3.32 4.05
N HIS A 135 23.36 -2.76 4.18
CA HIS A 135 23.13 -1.36 4.55
C HIS A 135 22.50 -1.22 5.94
N GLY A 136 21.40 -1.89 6.17
CA GLY A 136 20.58 -1.77 7.38
C GLY A 136 19.42 -0.80 7.22
N ASN A 137 18.87 -0.37 8.34
CA ASN A 137 17.91 0.71 8.49
C ASN A 137 18.25 1.49 9.78
N GLU A 138 17.55 2.60 10.05
CA GLU A 138 17.79 3.37 11.27
C GLU A 138 17.56 2.53 12.52
N ALA A 139 16.51 1.71 12.55
CA ALA A 139 16.16 0.90 13.72
C ALA A 139 17.27 -0.10 14.13
N ASN A 140 18.14 -0.50 13.20
CA ASN A 140 19.36 -1.23 13.51
C ASN A 140 20.62 -0.34 13.56
N ASN A 141 20.46 0.99 13.64
CA ASN A 141 21.51 2.02 13.64
C ASN A 141 22.41 1.99 12.40
N TYR A 142 21.87 1.63 11.24
CA TYR A 142 22.62 1.43 9.99
C TYR A 142 23.84 0.49 10.18
N ALA A 143 23.66 -0.54 10.99
CA ALA A 143 24.69 -1.54 11.23
C ALA A 143 24.79 -2.49 10.03
N ALA A 144 25.72 -2.19 9.12
CA ALA A 144 25.98 -3.03 7.96
C ALA A 144 26.37 -4.46 8.37
N ASN A 145 25.92 -5.45 7.57
CA ASN A 145 26.09 -6.87 7.83
C ASN A 145 25.44 -7.32 9.16
N ASN A 146 24.29 -6.76 9.46
CA ASN A 146 23.40 -7.15 10.53
C ASN A 146 21.97 -7.24 9.98
N HIS A 147 21.06 -7.93 10.68
CA HIS A 147 19.66 -8.01 10.26
C HIS A 147 18.94 -6.67 10.47
N LEU A 148 17.89 -6.45 9.69
CA LEU A 148 16.98 -5.32 9.87
C LEU A 148 16.31 -5.40 11.25
N SER A 149 15.85 -4.26 11.75
CA SER A 149 15.03 -4.21 12.97
C SER A 149 13.63 -3.71 12.63
N ASP A 150 12.64 -4.27 13.29
CA ASP A 150 11.23 -3.87 13.23
C ASP A 150 10.76 -3.18 14.52
N GLU A 151 11.72 -2.77 15.39
CA GLU A 151 11.42 -2.07 16.63
C GLU A 151 10.67 -0.76 16.33
N GLY A 152 9.53 -0.55 16.99
CA GLY A 152 8.70 0.64 16.83
C GLY A 152 7.82 0.67 15.58
N LEU A 153 7.91 -0.30 14.66
CA LEU A 153 7.05 -0.38 13.48
C LEU A 153 5.59 -0.71 13.84
N GLU A 154 4.68 -0.38 12.93
CA GLU A 154 3.26 -0.72 13.05
C GLU A 154 3.04 -2.25 13.09
N PRO A 155 1.98 -2.75 13.73
CA PRO A 155 1.79 -4.19 13.91
C PRO A 155 1.87 -5.02 12.62
N LEU A 156 1.33 -4.52 11.49
CA LEU A 156 1.38 -5.22 10.20
C LEU A 156 2.67 -5.00 9.42
N GLN A 157 3.54 -4.06 9.85
CA GLN A 157 4.87 -3.83 9.29
C GLN A 157 5.95 -4.69 9.95
N LYS A 158 5.63 -5.31 11.11
CA LYS A 158 6.56 -6.18 11.81
C LYS A 158 6.85 -7.45 11.02
N PHE A 159 8.04 -7.98 11.23
CA PHE A 159 8.51 -9.18 10.53
C PHE A 159 7.89 -10.45 11.08
N ASP A 160 7.31 -10.38 12.29
CA ASP A 160 6.47 -11.41 12.87
C ASP A 160 5.23 -10.82 13.55
N GLY A 161 4.20 -11.61 13.75
CA GLY A 161 3.05 -11.14 14.50
C GLY A 161 1.80 -12.00 14.41
N VAL A 162 0.79 -11.53 15.14
CA VAL A 162 -0.58 -12.03 15.11
C VAL A 162 -1.51 -10.84 14.96
N TYR A 163 -2.45 -10.91 14.03
CA TYR A 163 -3.36 -9.81 13.75
C TYR A 163 -4.79 -10.31 13.52
N LEU A 164 -5.76 -9.62 14.13
CA LEU A 164 -7.18 -9.86 13.93
C LEU A 164 -7.64 -9.15 12.65
N LEU A 165 -7.95 -9.91 11.60
CA LEU A 165 -8.53 -9.39 10.37
C LEU A 165 -10.01 -9.11 10.57
N ASP A 166 -10.88 -10.09 10.35
CA ASP A 166 -12.33 -9.91 10.52
C ASP A 166 -12.78 -10.35 11.90
N ALA A 167 -13.74 -9.62 12.47
CA ALA A 167 -14.44 -10.00 13.69
C ALA A 167 -15.79 -9.27 13.75
N TYR A 168 -16.83 -9.86 13.20
CA TYR A 168 -18.15 -9.26 13.18
C TYR A 168 -19.27 -10.27 13.40
N VAL A 169 -20.39 -9.76 13.87
CA VAL A 169 -21.66 -10.48 13.91
C VAL A 169 -22.62 -9.91 12.86
N TYR A 170 -23.51 -10.73 12.35
CA TYR A 170 -24.50 -10.30 11.37
C TYR A 170 -25.86 -10.93 11.60
N GLY A 171 -26.89 -10.24 11.07
CA GLY A 171 -28.25 -10.74 11.02
C GLY A 171 -28.87 -10.54 9.65
N ASN A 172 -29.67 -11.53 9.20
CA ASN A 172 -30.37 -11.54 7.93
C ASN A 172 -31.85 -11.80 8.15
N TRP A 173 -32.69 -10.91 7.68
CA TRP A 173 -34.15 -11.04 7.80
C TRP A 173 -34.82 -10.84 6.47
N LYS A 174 -35.93 -11.55 6.26
CA LYS A 174 -36.81 -11.37 5.12
C LYS A 174 -38.24 -11.20 5.60
N THR A 175 -38.96 -10.26 5.02
CA THR A 175 -40.39 -10.09 5.27
C THR A 175 -41.22 -10.94 4.32
N ASP A 176 -42.50 -11.23 4.66
CA ASP A 176 -43.42 -11.95 3.80
C ASP A 176 -43.67 -11.22 2.45
N GLY A 177 -43.46 -9.88 2.43
CA GLY A 177 -43.55 -9.05 1.22
C GLY A 177 -42.26 -9.11 0.35
N GLY A 178 -41.24 -9.93 0.70
CA GLY A 178 -40.02 -10.14 -0.07
C GLY A 178 -38.95 -9.08 0.16
N ASN A 179 -39.13 -8.10 1.05
CA ASN A 179 -38.04 -7.18 1.44
C ASN A 179 -37.00 -7.94 2.27
N SER A 180 -35.73 -7.58 2.11
CA SER A 180 -34.63 -8.14 2.88
C SER A 180 -33.92 -7.06 3.70
N PHE A 181 -33.47 -7.43 4.89
CA PHE A 181 -32.64 -6.58 5.71
C PHE A 181 -31.43 -7.38 6.19
N ASN A 182 -30.23 -6.83 5.98
CA ASN A 182 -28.98 -7.35 6.51
C ASN A 182 -28.35 -6.28 7.39
N LEU A 183 -27.80 -6.69 8.53
CA LEU A 183 -27.05 -5.83 9.43
C LEU A 183 -25.78 -6.54 9.84
N ARG A 184 -24.63 -5.87 9.73
CA ARG A 184 -23.33 -6.35 10.20
C ARG A 184 -22.71 -5.35 11.17
N VAL A 185 -22.15 -5.84 12.26
CA VAL A 185 -21.51 -5.01 13.30
C VAL A 185 -20.20 -5.64 13.71
N GLY A 186 -19.12 -4.88 13.64
CA GLY A 186 -17.80 -5.31 14.02
C GLY A 186 -16.74 -4.97 12.99
N ARG A 187 -15.59 -5.63 13.10
CA ARG A 187 -14.44 -5.43 12.20
C ARG A 187 -14.66 -6.21 10.91
N GLN A 188 -14.87 -5.50 9.82
CA GLN A 188 -15.24 -6.04 8.50
C GLN A 188 -14.72 -5.17 7.37
N ALA A 189 -14.53 -5.75 6.19
CA ALA A 189 -14.22 -5.02 4.97
C ALA A 189 -15.50 -4.72 4.18
N LEU A 190 -15.58 -3.53 3.61
CA LEU A 190 -16.67 -3.10 2.74
C LEU A 190 -16.10 -2.58 1.43
N ASN A 191 -16.66 -3.03 0.31
CA ASN A 191 -16.24 -2.65 -1.02
C ASN A 191 -17.44 -2.18 -1.85
N TRP A 192 -17.40 -0.94 -2.35
CA TRP A 192 -18.42 -0.34 -3.20
C TRP A 192 -17.87 -0.05 -4.59
N GLY A 193 -18.76 0.05 -5.57
CA GLY A 193 -18.39 0.34 -6.95
C GLY A 193 -18.09 -0.91 -7.77
N GLU A 194 -17.57 -0.71 -8.98
CA GLU A 194 -17.35 -1.77 -9.99
C GLU A 194 -15.87 -1.98 -10.33
N SER A 195 -14.96 -1.33 -9.63
CA SER A 195 -13.52 -1.42 -9.91
C SER A 195 -12.96 -2.83 -9.66
N LEU A 196 -12.04 -3.27 -10.54
CA LEU A 196 -11.37 -4.57 -10.46
C LEU A 196 -9.91 -4.46 -9.99
N PHE A 197 -9.14 -3.55 -10.58
CA PHE A 197 -7.68 -3.42 -10.36
C PHE A 197 -7.26 -2.00 -9.98
N ILE A 198 -8.02 -0.99 -10.41
CA ILE A 198 -7.72 0.43 -10.20
C ILE A 198 -8.72 0.97 -9.20
N GLN A 199 -8.23 1.47 -8.07
CA GLN A 199 -9.10 1.96 -7.00
C GLN A 199 -9.92 3.17 -7.47
N GLY A 200 -11.24 3.08 -7.34
CA GLY A 200 -12.21 4.11 -7.70
C GLY A 200 -12.99 4.63 -6.47
N VAL A 201 -14.29 4.30 -6.42
CA VAL A 201 -15.16 4.60 -5.27
C VAL A 201 -14.83 3.68 -4.07
N ASN A 202 -14.21 2.54 -4.27
CA ASN A 202 -13.89 1.52 -3.27
C ASN A 202 -12.74 1.92 -2.32
N GLN A 203 -12.87 3.07 -1.65
CA GLN A 203 -11.85 3.61 -0.72
C GLN A 203 -12.25 3.48 0.76
N ILE A 204 -13.29 2.72 1.08
CA ILE A 204 -13.80 2.57 2.46
C ILE A 204 -12.79 1.80 3.30
N SER A 205 -12.40 0.60 2.84
CA SER A 205 -11.42 -0.24 3.55
C SER A 205 -9.99 0.10 3.13
N PRO A 206 -9.05 0.22 4.09
CA PRO A 206 -7.62 0.39 3.79
C PRO A 206 -7.01 -0.89 3.22
N LEU A 207 -5.78 -0.79 2.72
CA LEU A 207 -5.03 -1.90 2.12
C LEU A 207 -3.84 -2.30 2.98
N ASP A 208 -3.45 -3.57 2.94
CA ASP A 208 -2.17 -4.07 3.41
C ASP A 208 -1.23 -4.28 2.20
N LEU A 209 -0.39 -3.28 1.90
CA LEU A 209 0.56 -3.35 0.78
C LEU A 209 1.72 -4.30 1.09
N THR A 210 2.13 -4.43 2.35
CA THR A 210 3.12 -5.42 2.77
C THR A 210 2.64 -6.83 2.48
N ALA A 211 1.37 -7.12 2.77
CA ALA A 211 0.76 -8.40 2.39
C ALA A 211 0.68 -8.56 0.87
N LEU A 212 0.32 -7.50 0.12
CA LEU A 212 0.23 -7.55 -1.35
C LEU A 212 1.57 -7.94 -1.99
N HIS A 213 2.69 -7.48 -1.44
CA HIS A 213 4.05 -7.79 -1.90
C HIS A 213 4.61 -9.12 -1.37
N SER A 214 3.94 -9.73 -0.40
CA SER A 214 4.38 -10.99 0.23
C SER A 214 4.05 -12.21 -0.63
N PRO A 215 4.96 -13.19 -0.79
CA PRO A 215 4.68 -14.40 -1.56
C PRO A 215 3.51 -15.19 -0.98
N GLY A 216 2.67 -15.74 -1.88
CA GLY A 216 1.54 -16.59 -1.51
C GLY A 216 0.39 -15.88 -0.82
N THR A 217 0.25 -14.57 -0.98
CA THR A 217 -0.83 -13.77 -0.38
C THR A 217 -2.17 -14.05 -1.03
N GLU A 218 -3.21 -14.10 -0.23
CA GLU A 218 -4.60 -14.16 -0.65
C GLU A 218 -5.25 -12.76 -0.58
N ILE A 219 -6.25 -12.49 -1.45
CA ILE A 219 -6.94 -11.18 -1.50
C ILE A 219 -7.53 -10.78 -0.13
N LYS A 220 -8.01 -11.77 0.65
CA LYS A 220 -8.56 -11.53 2.00
C LYS A 220 -7.53 -11.02 3.02
N GLU A 221 -6.22 -11.06 2.70
CA GLU A 221 -5.15 -10.47 3.51
C GLU A 221 -4.90 -9.00 3.16
N VAL A 222 -5.24 -8.61 1.93
CA VAL A 222 -4.89 -7.28 1.37
C VAL A 222 -5.92 -6.21 1.75
N LEU A 223 -7.21 -6.54 1.74
CA LEU A 223 -8.25 -5.59 2.10
C LEU A 223 -8.45 -5.62 3.62
N LEU A 224 -8.01 -4.56 4.31
CA LEU A 224 -8.04 -4.52 5.76
C LEU A 224 -9.45 -4.23 6.30
N PRO A 225 -9.98 -5.08 7.17
CA PRO A 225 -11.25 -4.81 7.85
C PRO A 225 -11.12 -3.66 8.86
N VAL A 226 -12.18 -2.87 8.99
CA VAL A 226 -12.29 -1.78 9.97
C VAL A 226 -13.55 -1.93 10.81
N GLY A 227 -13.54 -1.36 12.02
CA GLY A 227 -14.69 -1.41 12.93
C GLY A 227 -15.83 -0.54 12.41
N MET A 228 -16.95 -1.16 12.00
CA MET A 228 -18.12 -0.46 11.48
C MET A 228 -19.44 -1.15 11.77
N VAL A 229 -20.51 -0.39 11.63
CA VAL A 229 -21.87 -0.90 11.44
C VAL A 229 -22.22 -0.72 9.97
N ASP A 230 -22.69 -1.77 9.34
CA ASP A 230 -23.15 -1.76 7.95
C ASP A 230 -24.55 -2.39 7.87
N GLY A 231 -25.46 -1.73 7.18
CA GLY A 231 -26.84 -2.17 7.01
C GLY A 231 -27.33 -2.04 5.57
N THR A 232 -27.95 -3.11 5.05
CA THR A 232 -28.52 -3.15 3.71
C THR A 232 -30.01 -3.48 3.76
N LEU A 233 -30.83 -2.65 3.13
CA LEU A 233 -32.27 -2.86 2.92
C LEU A 233 -32.54 -3.11 1.43
N GLY A 234 -32.96 -4.32 1.09
CA GLY A 234 -33.44 -4.66 -0.25
C GLY A 234 -34.96 -4.56 -0.32
N ILE A 235 -35.50 -3.76 -1.24
CA ILE A 235 -36.94 -3.61 -1.48
C ILE A 235 -37.35 -4.55 -2.60
N ALA A 236 -38.36 -5.36 -2.37
CA ALA A 236 -38.84 -6.33 -3.36
C ALA A 236 -39.27 -5.64 -4.67
N GLY A 237 -38.60 -5.99 -5.78
CA GLY A 237 -38.84 -5.35 -7.09
C GLY A 237 -38.41 -3.87 -7.17
N GLY A 238 -37.75 -3.37 -6.18
CA GLY A 238 -37.29 -1.99 -6.06
C GLY A 238 -35.77 -1.86 -5.84
N PRO A 239 -35.28 -0.72 -5.34
CA PRO A 239 -33.89 -0.48 -5.07
C PRO A 239 -33.35 -1.26 -3.83
N SER A 240 -32.04 -1.37 -3.75
CA SER A 240 -31.31 -1.72 -2.54
C SER A 240 -30.64 -0.46 -1.98
N ILE A 241 -30.79 -0.24 -0.68
CA ILE A 241 -30.18 0.88 0.06
C ILE A 241 -29.19 0.28 1.05
N GLU A 242 -27.95 0.73 1.04
CA GLU A 242 -26.90 0.32 1.97
C GLU A 242 -26.32 1.56 2.65
N ALA A 243 -25.99 1.44 3.93
CA ALA A 243 -25.35 2.51 4.69
C ALA A 243 -24.37 1.93 5.70
N PHE A 244 -23.23 2.61 5.86
CA PHE A 244 -22.26 2.27 6.87
C PHE A 244 -21.93 3.46 7.78
N TYR A 245 -21.44 3.15 8.98
CA TYR A 245 -20.82 4.08 9.91
C TYR A 245 -19.60 3.41 10.53
N GLU A 246 -18.40 3.98 10.32
CA GLU A 246 -17.17 3.51 10.96
C GLU A 246 -17.02 4.13 12.36
N PHE A 247 -16.67 3.29 13.32
CA PHE A 247 -16.36 3.69 14.68
C PHE A 247 -14.88 3.44 15.05
N GLN A 248 -14.08 2.92 14.09
CA GLN A 248 -12.65 2.71 14.22
C GLN A 248 -11.98 3.02 12.88
N TRP A 249 -11.06 3.99 12.88
CA TRP A 249 -10.23 4.29 11.72
C TRP A 249 -8.97 3.42 11.72
N GLU A 250 -8.53 3.00 10.51
CA GLU A 250 -7.28 2.28 10.28
C GLU A 250 -6.60 2.84 9.03
N PRO A 251 -5.27 2.98 9.01
CA PRO A 251 -4.52 3.39 7.82
C PRO A 251 -4.33 2.24 6.85
N THR A 252 -3.96 2.57 5.60
CA THR A 252 -3.31 1.62 4.69
C THR A 252 -1.93 1.29 5.25
N ASN A 253 -1.63 0.00 5.35
CA ASN A 253 -0.33 -0.50 5.75
C ASN A 253 0.61 -0.49 4.55
N VAL A 254 1.82 0.06 4.72
CA VAL A 254 2.83 0.19 3.67
C VAL A 254 4.10 -0.57 4.04
N ASP A 255 4.94 -0.86 3.04
CA ASP A 255 6.21 -1.56 3.28
C ASP A 255 7.11 -0.76 4.22
N PRO A 256 7.66 -1.38 5.27
CA PRO A 256 8.51 -0.72 6.23
C PRO A 256 9.87 -0.33 5.63
N CYS A 257 10.49 0.72 6.18
CA CYS A 257 11.79 1.21 5.74
C CYS A 257 12.85 0.10 5.73
N GLY A 258 13.73 0.14 4.74
CA GLY A 258 14.79 -0.84 4.56
C GLY A 258 14.36 -2.16 3.91
N THR A 259 13.07 -2.45 3.77
CA THR A 259 12.58 -3.64 3.08
C THR A 259 12.55 -3.45 1.56
N PHE A 260 12.49 -4.54 0.81
CA PHE A 260 12.68 -4.54 -0.65
C PHE A 260 11.76 -3.61 -1.42
N PHE A 261 10.49 -3.46 -1.03
CA PHE A 261 9.53 -2.59 -1.70
C PHE A 261 9.39 -1.21 -1.05
N SER A 262 10.14 -0.92 0.03
CA SER A 262 10.18 0.43 0.56
C SER A 262 10.78 1.40 -0.47
N SER A 263 10.11 2.52 -0.66
CA SER A 263 10.54 3.61 -1.55
C SER A 263 10.85 4.90 -0.78
N VAL A 264 10.84 4.82 0.56
CA VAL A 264 11.19 5.90 1.49
C VAL A 264 11.90 5.32 2.70
N ASP A 265 12.87 6.07 3.25
CA ASP A 265 13.60 5.67 4.44
C ASP A 265 12.94 6.15 5.73
N ALA A 266 11.75 6.72 5.61
CA ALA A 266 10.94 7.19 6.72
C ALA A 266 9.87 6.16 7.10
N GLY A 267 9.64 5.94 8.38
CA GLY A 267 8.50 5.18 8.87
C GLY A 267 7.19 5.84 8.47
N ILE A 268 6.18 5.06 8.10
CA ILE A 268 4.86 5.54 7.71
C ILE A 268 3.80 4.83 8.55
N GLY A 269 3.03 5.58 9.29
CA GLY A 269 1.95 5.05 10.12
C GLY A 269 1.64 5.95 11.33
N PRO A 270 0.62 5.60 12.13
CA PRO A 270 0.27 6.32 13.35
C PRO A 270 1.41 6.46 14.36
N ASN A 271 2.28 5.46 14.47
CA ASN A 271 3.43 5.46 15.38
C ASN A 271 4.77 5.74 14.66
N ALA A 272 4.74 6.30 13.47
CA ALA A 272 5.93 6.50 12.63
C ALA A 272 7.10 7.20 13.35
N GLY A 273 6.82 8.20 14.20
CA GLY A 273 7.85 8.89 14.99
C GLY A 273 8.51 8.04 16.09
N ALA A 274 8.05 6.81 16.32
CA ALA A 274 8.68 5.83 17.21
C ALA A 274 9.34 4.67 16.46
N SER A 275 9.26 4.68 15.11
CA SER A 275 9.68 3.56 14.27
C SER A 275 11.19 3.45 14.07
N GLY A 276 11.96 4.48 14.45
CA GLY A 276 13.38 4.53 14.17
C GLY A 276 13.70 4.50 12.67
N CYS A 277 12.89 5.18 11.83
CA CYS A 277 13.10 5.33 10.40
C CYS A 277 12.90 6.80 10.02
N ASP A 278 13.91 7.60 10.26
CA ASP A 278 13.84 9.06 10.13
C ASP A 278 14.45 9.63 8.83
N GLY A 279 15.16 8.83 8.08
CA GLY A 279 15.78 9.24 6.81
C GLY A 279 16.97 10.21 6.94
N GLY A 280 18.07 9.91 6.29
CA GLY A 280 19.24 10.78 6.21
C GLY A 280 19.08 11.84 5.12
N LEU A 281 19.43 13.10 5.39
CA LEU A 281 19.24 14.20 4.43
C LEU A 281 20.53 14.79 3.89
N VAL A 282 21.68 14.43 4.44
CA VAL A 282 22.98 14.95 4.01
C VAL A 282 23.60 13.99 3.02
N GLN A 283 24.39 14.50 2.07
CA GLN A 283 25.14 13.68 1.10
C GLN A 283 26.35 13.00 1.74
N ALA A 284 26.12 12.29 2.82
CA ALA A 284 27.07 11.42 3.52
C ALA A 284 26.40 10.05 3.68
N PRO A 285 27.16 8.97 3.90
CA PRO A 285 26.56 7.67 4.21
C PRO A 285 25.60 7.77 5.40
N ASP A 286 24.51 7.03 5.40
CA ASP A 286 23.47 7.11 6.43
C ASP A 286 23.99 6.78 7.83
N ALA A 287 24.87 5.80 7.96
CA ALA A 287 25.56 5.55 9.21
C ALA A 287 26.32 6.79 9.75
N THR A 288 26.86 7.64 8.85
CA THR A 288 27.52 8.90 9.22
C THR A 288 26.50 9.97 9.60
N ASN A 289 25.42 10.10 8.84
CA ASN A 289 24.32 11.03 9.11
C ASN A 289 23.70 10.72 10.47
N TRP A 290 23.46 9.46 10.75
CA TRP A 290 22.92 8.96 12.01
C TRP A 290 23.78 9.37 13.21
N VAL A 291 25.06 9.03 13.19
CA VAL A 291 25.98 9.36 14.27
C VAL A 291 26.11 10.88 14.48
N LYS A 292 26.09 11.66 13.40
CA LYS A 292 26.20 13.13 13.46
C LYS A 292 24.84 13.81 13.68
N LYS A 293 23.74 13.09 13.78
CA LYS A 293 22.38 13.61 13.91
C LYS A 293 21.99 14.55 12.76
N LEU A 294 22.43 14.26 11.55
CA LEU A 294 22.17 15.05 10.35
C LEU A 294 21.02 14.43 9.53
N TYR A 295 19.87 14.23 10.15
CA TYR A 295 18.65 13.70 9.56
C TYR A 295 17.44 14.51 10.03
N VAL A 296 16.29 14.37 9.37
CA VAL A 296 15.03 14.99 9.79
C VAL A 296 14.20 13.93 10.50
N PRO A 297 14.10 14.02 11.84
CA PRO A 297 13.29 13.06 12.59
C PRO A 297 11.81 13.26 12.30
N LEU A 298 11.05 12.18 12.47
CA LEU A 298 9.61 12.21 12.46
C LEU A 298 9.07 12.69 13.80
N GLY A 299 8.19 13.69 13.76
CA GLY A 299 7.36 14.07 14.90
C GLY A 299 6.15 13.16 15.05
N ALA A 300 5.33 13.43 16.06
CA ALA A 300 4.09 12.69 16.28
C ALA A 300 3.15 12.81 15.07
N THR A 301 2.71 11.68 14.53
CA THR A 301 1.76 11.62 13.41
C THR A 301 0.42 12.26 13.80
N GLN A 302 -0.13 13.06 12.93
CA GLN A 302 -1.46 13.64 13.05
C GLN A 302 -2.49 12.60 12.55
N THR A 303 -3.02 11.82 13.47
CA THR A 303 -4.05 10.80 13.16
C THR A 303 -5.44 11.41 13.23
N PRO A 304 -6.36 10.98 12.36
CA PRO A 304 -7.74 11.45 12.38
C PRO A 304 -8.52 10.85 13.56
N THR A 305 -9.71 11.39 13.79
CA THR A 305 -10.65 10.83 14.75
C THR A 305 -11.22 9.49 14.24
N ASN A 306 -11.57 8.61 15.17
CA ASN A 306 -12.25 7.34 14.86
C ASN A 306 -13.68 7.52 14.36
N THR A 307 -14.27 8.69 14.54
CA THR A 307 -15.66 8.99 14.24
C THR A 307 -15.79 9.88 13.01
N GLY A 308 -17.03 10.06 12.50
CA GLY A 308 -17.31 10.95 11.38
C GLY A 308 -17.14 10.32 10.01
N GLN A 309 -16.88 9.03 9.93
CA GLN A 309 -16.79 8.29 8.68
C GLN A 309 -18.09 7.51 8.43
N TYR A 310 -18.76 7.82 7.33
CA TYR A 310 -20.06 7.24 6.99
C TYR A 310 -20.30 7.33 5.49
N GLY A 311 -21.25 6.54 5.01
CA GLY A 311 -21.69 6.61 3.62
C GLY A 311 -22.99 5.91 3.38
N GLY A 312 -23.55 6.17 2.20
CA GLY A 312 -24.73 5.52 1.68
C GLY A 312 -24.59 5.15 0.21
N ALA A 313 -25.18 4.04 -0.14
CA ALA A 313 -25.29 3.55 -1.51
C ALA A 313 -26.77 3.24 -1.86
N LEU A 314 -27.17 3.59 -3.07
CA LEU A 314 -28.44 3.23 -3.67
C LEU A 314 -28.15 2.42 -4.92
N ARG A 315 -28.64 1.18 -5.00
CA ARG A 315 -28.50 0.35 -6.21
C ARG A 315 -29.87 0.01 -6.74
N TYR A 316 -30.00 0.05 -8.06
CA TYR A 316 -31.26 -0.26 -8.73
C TYR A 316 -30.99 -1.01 -10.04
N TYR A 317 -31.56 -2.21 -10.15
CA TYR A 317 -31.55 -2.95 -11.39
C TYR A 317 -32.63 -2.40 -12.34
N VAL A 318 -32.24 -1.99 -13.55
CA VAL A 318 -33.10 -1.48 -14.61
C VAL A 318 -33.38 -2.60 -15.60
N PRO A 319 -34.55 -3.28 -15.54
CA PRO A 319 -34.84 -4.46 -16.38
C PRO A 319 -34.77 -4.17 -17.88
N ALA A 320 -35.20 -2.97 -18.30
CA ALA A 320 -35.21 -2.57 -19.70
C ALA A 320 -33.80 -2.46 -20.34
N LEU A 321 -32.78 -2.27 -19.53
CA LEU A 321 -31.37 -2.12 -19.94
C LEU A 321 -30.52 -3.34 -19.55
N ASP A 322 -31.07 -4.27 -18.80
CA ASP A 322 -30.32 -5.37 -18.15
C ASP A 322 -29.09 -4.84 -17.39
N THR A 323 -29.27 -3.78 -16.61
CA THR A 323 -28.17 -3.02 -16.02
C THR A 323 -28.45 -2.69 -14.56
N ASP A 324 -27.51 -2.98 -13.70
CA ASP A 324 -27.45 -2.50 -12.31
C ASP A 324 -26.82 -1.10 -12.29
N LEU A 325 -27.53 -0.13 -11.72
CA LEU A 325 -27.04 1.23 -11.50
C LEU A 325 -26.75 1.45 -10.03
N GLY A 326 -25.63 2.11 -9.71
CA GLY A 326 -25.21 2.48 -8.36
C GLY A 326 -25.01 3.98 -8.19
N LEU A 327 -25.46 4.51 -7.06
CA LEU A 327 -25.18 5.86 -6.57
C LEU A 327 -24.50 5.75 -5.22
N TYR A 328 -23.42 6.51 -5.00
CA TYR A 328 -22.62 6.43 -3.79
C TYR A 328 -22.31 7.84 -3.28
N ALA A 329 -22.38 8.00 -1.96
CA ALA A 329 -21.90 9.19 -1.28
C ALA A 329 -21.29 8.80 0.06
N MET A 330 -20.06 9.24 0.33
CA MET A 330 -19.37 8.93 1.58
C MET A 330 -18.50 10.08 2.06
N ASN A 331 -18.26 10.10 3.36
CA ASN A 331 -17.28 10.93 4.05
C ASN A 331 -16.32 9.99 4.79
N ILE A 332 -15.05 10.01 4.43
CA ILE A 332 -14.01 9.17 5.02
C ILE A 332 -12.78 10.01 5.37
N ASN A 333 -11.93 9.47 6.23
CA ASN A 333 -10.62 10.04 6.51
C ASN A 333 -9.56 9.40 5.61
N ALA A 334 -8.45 10.10 5.36
CA ALA A 334 -7.36 9.58 4.53
C ALA A 334 -6.85 8.24 5.07
N ARG A 335 -6.60 7.29 4.15
CA ARG A 335 -6.00 5.98 4.48
C ARG A 335 -4.48 6.00 4.30
N THR A 336 -3.97 6.91 3.49
CA THR A 336 -2.54 7.18 3.31
C THR A 336 -2.23 8.58 3.79
N PRO A 337 -1.08 8.80 4.45
CA PRO A 337 -0.73 10.12 4.97
C PRO A 337 -0.17 11.03 3.90
N VAL A 338 -0.16 12.31 4.22
CA VAL A 338 0.59 13.36 3.53
C VAL A 338 1.66 13.91 4.48
N LEU A 339 2.75 14.43 3.92
CA LEU A 339 3.88 14.95 4.67
C LEU A 339 3.68 16.43 4.97
N ASN A 340 3.80 16.80 6.24
CA ASN A 340 3.97 18.15 6.75
C ASN A 340 5.39 18.32 7.31
N GLY A 341 5.76 19.55 7.67
CA GLY A 341 7.00 19.81 8.39
C GLY A 341 6.79 20.73 9.58
N ILE A 342 7.72 20.72 10.53
CA ILE A 342 7.74 21.68 11.64
C ILE A 342 8.84 22.70 11.38
N ARG A 343 8.49 23.99 11.41
CA ARG A 343 9.45 25.06 11.22
C ARG A 343 10.45 25.14 12.37
N GLY A 344 11.73 24.93 12.09
CA GLY A 344 12.82 25.07 13.06
C GLY A 344 13.10 26.52 13.44
N ALA A 345 13.73 26.69 14.62
CA ALA A 345 14.15 28.00 15.14
C ALA A 345 15.56 28.40 14.69
N VAL A 346 16.39 27.44 14.30
CA VAL A 346 17.79 27.60 13.94
C VAL A 346 18.11 26.92 12.62
N PRO A 347 19.22 27.29 11.94
CA PRO A 347 19.64 26.63 10.71
C PRO A 347 19.87 25.13 10.90
N PHE A 348 19.65 24.35 9.83
CA PHE A 348 19.89 22.90 9.83
C PHE A 348 21.35 22.55 10.19
N GLU A 349 22.33 23.38 9.79
CA GLU A 349 23.75 23.19 10.12
C GLU A 349 24.02 23.21 11.63
N ALA A 350 23.18 23.87 12.41
CA ALA A 350 23.27 23.88 13.87
C ALA A 350 22.80 22.54 14.50
N GLN A 351 22.14 21.70 13.75
CA GLN A 351 21.59 20.44 14.23
C GLN A 351 22.69 19.48 14.73
N ALA A 352 23.86 19.49 14.10
CA ALA A 352 24.98 18.68 14.56
C ALA A 352 25.38 18.96 16.03
N ALA A 353 25.20 20.21 16.48
CA ALA A 353 25.54 20.62 17.86
C ALA A 353 24.31 20.57 18.80
N LEU A 354 23.15 20.88 18.32
CA LEU A 354 21.92 21.06 19.12
C LEU A 354 20.98 19.85 19.11
N GLY A 355 21.20 18.90 18.20
CA GLY A 355 20.24 17.85 17.88
C GLY A 355 19.21 18.31 16.85
N PRO A 356 18.26 17.44 16.46
CA PRO A 356 17.27 17.73 15.42
C PRO A 356 16.49 18.99 15.70
N VAL A 357 16.45 19.91 14.72
CA VAL A 357 15.81 21.24 14.82
C VAL A 357 14.64 21.40 13.85
N VAL A 358 14.60 20.56 12.81
CA VAL A 358 13.51 20.46 11.83
C VAL A 358 12.92 19.06 11.98
N HIS A 359 11.61 18.93 11.89
CA HIS A 359 10.91 17.65 11.96
C HIS A 359 9.99 17.50 10.76
N ALA A 360 9.86 16.30 10.27
CA ALA A 360 8.77 15.90 9.39
C ALA A 360 7.60 15.37 10.23
N VAL A 361 6.38 15.50 9.73
CA VAL A 361 5.16 15.05 10.42
C VAL A 361 4.22 14.45 9.40
N TRP A 362 3.83 13.22 9.60
CA TRP A 362 2.74 12.63 8.83
C TRP A 362 1.39 13.17 9.30
N ASP A 363 0.50 13.41 8.34
CA ASP A 363 -0.85 13.91 8.56
C ASP A 363 -1.84 13.05 7.76
N TYR A 364 -2.92 12.63 8.39
CA TYR A 364 -4.02 11.92 7.75
C TYR A 364 -5.24 12.85 7.68
N PRO A 365 -5.42 13.58 6.58
CA PRO A 365 -6.52 14.53 6.45
C PRO A 365 -7.89 13.91 6.63
N GLU A 366 -8.76 14.64 7.31
CA GLU A 366 -10.13 14.22 7.61
C GLU A 366 -11.15 14.73 6.61
N ASN A 367 -12.35 14.12 6.64
CA ASN A 367 -13.55 14.62 5.97
C ASN A 367 -13.44 14.68 4.44
N ILE A 368 -12.83 13.67 3.83
CA ILE A 368 -12.76 13.51 2.37
C ILE A 368 -14.11 13.00 1.88
N LYS A 369 -14.82 13.84 1.12
CA LYS A 369 -16.11 13.48 0.52
C LYS A 369 -15.89 12.85 -0.84
N ILE A 370 -16.52 11.69 -1.07
CA ILE A 370 -16.47 10.96 -2.33
C ILE A 370 -17.91 10.73 -2.80
N TYR A 371 -18.15 11.06 -4.06
CA TYR A 371 -19.41 10.80 -4.74
C TYR A 371 -19.15 9.86 -5.91
N GLY A 372 -20.02 8.90 -6.14
CA GLY A 372 -19.84 7.90 -7.18
C GLY A 372 -21.12 7.55 -7.93
N LEU A 373 -20.93 7.18 -9.19
CA LEU A 373 -21.94 6.56 -10.05
C LEU A 373 -21.34 5.27 -10.60
N SER A 374 -22.12 4.19 -10.67
CA SER A 374 -21.69 2.99 -11.37
C SER A 374 -22.79 2.39 -12.24
N ALA A 375 -22.37 1.58 -13.20
CA ALA A 375 -23.25 0.77 -14.02
C ALA A 375 -22.58 -0.58 -14.27
N ALA A 376 -23.31 -1.68 -14.05
CA ALA A 376 -22.87 -3.03 -14.35
C ALA A 376 -23.89 -3.75 -15.23
N THR A 377 -23.44 -4.35 -16.33
CA THR A 377 -24.31 -5.00 -17.31
C THR A 377 -23.61 -6.18 -17.98
N THR A 378 -24.37 -6.98 -18.71
CA THR A 378 -23.82 -8.05 -19.56
C THR A 378 -24.06 -7.72 -21.02
N VAL A 379 -22.98 -7.56 -21.79
CA VAL A 379 -23.03 -7.30 -23.25
C VAL A 379 -22.32 -8.43 -24.00
N ALA A 380 -23.04 -9.14 -24.84
CA ALA A 380 -22.50 -10.23 -25.67
C ALA A 380 -21.65 -11.26 -24.85
N LYS A 381 -22.11 -11.62 -23.65
CA LYS A 381 -21.47 -12.51 -22.66
C LYS A 381 -20.30 -11.89 -21.90
N TRP A 382 -19.94 -10.66 -22.15
CA TRP A 382 -18.99 -9.92 -21.33
C TRP A 382 -19.71 -9.29 -20.13
N SER A 383 -19.19 -9.50 -18.94
CA SER A 383 -19.54 -8.69 -17.78
C SER A 383 -18.79 -7.37 -17.91
N VAL A 384 -19.53 -6.26 -17.96
CA VAL A 384 -18.99 -4.91 -18.16
C VAL A 384 -19.39 -4.05 -17.00
N GLY A 385 -18.43 -3.42 -16.36
CA GLY A 385 -18.60 -2.42 -15.30
C GLY A 385 -18.07 -1.06 -15.75
N ALA A 386 -18.75 0.00 -15.33
CA ALA A 386 -18.27 1.38 -15.49
C ALA A 386 -18.49 2.15 -14.20
N GLU A 387 -17.58 3.05 -13.87
CA GLU A 387 -17.64 3.84 -12.65
C GLU A 387 -17.13 5.26 -12.88
N LEU A 388 -17.79 6.24 -12.26
CA LEU A 388 -17.37 7.64 -12.21
C LEU A 388 -17.30 8.06 -10.74
N GLY A 389 -16.12 8.42 -10.27
CA GLY A 389 -15.87 8.94 -8.93
C GLY A 389 -15.52 10.43 -8.96
N TYR A 390 -16.02 11.19 -7.98
CA TYR A 390 -15.70 12.62 -7.81
C TYR A 390 -15.39 12.94 -6.36
N THR A 391 -14.22 13.55 -6.13
CA THR A 391 -13.74 14.02 -4.82
C THR A 391 -13.48 15.53 -4.91
N PRO A 392 -14.36 16.38 -4.34
CA PRO A 392 -14.25 17.85 -4.45
C PRO A 392 -13.06 18.45 -3.69
N SER A 393 -12.51 17.72 -2.72
CA SER A 393 -11.42 18.15 -1.84
C SER A 393 -10.49 16.97 -1.55
N TYR A 394 -9.64 16.64 -2.52
CA TYR A 394 -8.63 15.59 -2.36
C TYR A 394 -7.33 16.20 -1.81
N PRO A 395 -6.81 15.73 -0.66
CA PRO A 395 -5.54 16.22 -0.11
C PRO A 395 -4.37 15.77 -0.98
N THR A 396 -3.76 16.70 -1.70
CA THR A 396 -2.71 16.43 -2.67
C THR A 396 -1.37 16.88 -2.15
N GLN A 397 -0.41 15.96 -2.03
CA GLN A 397 0.93 16.21 -1.53
C GLN A 397 1.69 17.17 -2.44
N ILE A 398 2.17 18.28 -1.89
CA ILE A 398 3.20 19.13 -2.53
C ILE A 398 4.48 18.29 -2.64
N ALA A 399 5.30 18.54 -3.66
CA ALA A 399 6.56 17.80 -3.82
C ALA A 399 7.35 17.77 -2.50
N ALA A 400 7.53 16.59 -1.94
CA ALA A 400 8.16 16.41 -0.62
C ALA A 400 9.59 16.97 -0.60
N GLY A 401 10.33 16.85 -1.71
CA GLY A 401 11.65 17.46 -1.85
C GLY A 401 11.63 18.99 -1.73
N ASP A 402 10.62 19.66 -2.31
CA ASP A 402 10.47 21.13 -2.20
C ASP A 402 10.12 21.55 -0.76
N LEU A 403 9.27 20.78 -0.08
CA LEU A 403 8.91 21.03 1.32
C LEU A 403 10.14 20.91 2.23
N VAL A 404 10.85 19.77 2.12
CA VAL A 404 12.04 19.52 2.94
C VAL A 404 13.14 20.55 2.66
N ALA A 405 13.40 20.89 1.40
CA ALA A 405 14.38 21.92 1.04
C ALA A 405 14.01 23.27 1.67
N ALA A 406 12.75 23.67 1.63
CA ALA A 406 12.30 24.93 2.25
C ALA A 406 12.45 24.93 3.78
N LEU A 407 12.23 23.78 4.42
CA LEU A 407 12.41 23.63 5.88
C LEU A 407 13.87 23.68 6.30
N LEU A 408 14.76 23.05 5.53
CA LEU A 408 16.20 22.95 5.84
C LEU A 408 16.94 24.26 5.57
N TYR A 409 16.68 24.88 4.42
CA TYR A 409 17.38 26.09 3.96
C TYR A 409 16.59 27.38 4.23
N GLY A 410 15.44 27.27 4.88
CA GLY A 410 14.52 28.36 5.18
C GLY A 410 15.02 29.31 6.28
N PRO A 411 14.10 29.82 7.09
CA PRO A 411 14.22 31.11 7.80
C PRO A 411 15.41 31.31 8.71
N ALA A 412 16.10 30.26 9.07
CA ALA A 412 17.23 30.36 9.99
C ALA A 412 18.59 30.16 9.28
N GLY A 413 18.59 29.86 7.97
CA GLY A 413 19.82 29.70 7.20
C GLY A 413 20.37 31.02 6.67
N HIS A 414 21.64 31.02 6.24
CA HIS A 414 22.28 32.17 5.61
C HIS A 414 21.78 32.47 4.20
N ILE A 415 20.71 31.81 3.75
CA ILE A 415 20.17 31.92 2.41
C ILE A 415 18.96 32.86 2.44
N PRO A 416 18.96 33.95 1.65
CA PRO A 416 17.82 34.87 1.57
C PRO A 416 16.52 34.14 1.19
N SER A 417 15.41 34.54 1.78
CA SER A 417 14.09 33.88 1.67
C SER A 417 13.59 33.68 0.23
N GLN A 418 14.01 34.54 -0.70
CA GLN A 418 13.68 34.45 -2.11
C GLN A 418 14.24 33.19 -2.81
N PHE A 419 15.16 32.49 -2.16
CA PHE A 419 15.82 31.30 -2.68
C PHE A 419 15.34 29.98 -2.03
N TRP A 420 14.35 30.02 -1.13
CA TRP A 420 13.87 28.83 -0.43
C TRP A 420 12.93 27.94 -1.24
N GLY A 421 12.85 28.17 -2.54
CA GLY A 421 11.99 27.42 -3.42
C GLY A 421 10.51 27.80 -3.32
N PRO A 422 9.64 27.08 -4.02
CA PRO A 422 8.22 27.42 -4.14
C PRO A 422 7.44 27.32 -2.82
N VAL A 423 7.94 26.56 -1.83
CA VAL A 423 7.31 26.37 -0.51
C VAL A 423 7.81 27.40 0.51
N GLY A 424 8.88 28.12 0.22
CA GLY A 424 9.47 29.12 1.11
C GLY A 424 8.49 30.14 1.71
N PRO A 425 7.60 30.77 0.92
CA PRO A 425 6.59 31.70 1.46
C PRO A 425 5.69 31.06 2.53
N ARG A 426 5.39 29.79 2.41
CA ARG A 426 4.57 29.03 3.36
C ARG A 426 5.32 28.79 4.68
N VAL A 427 6.60 28.43 4.59
CA VAL A 427 7.48 28.30 5.77
C VAL A 427 7.60 29.62 6.51
N LEU A 428 7.78 30.74 5.79
CA LEU A 428 7.85 32.10 6.38
C LEU A 428 6.58 32.52 7.13
N ALA A 429 5.43 32.20 6.56
CA ALA A 429 4.13 32.52 7.15
C ALA A 429 3.82 31.69 8.41
N THR A 430 4.49 30.56 8.60
CA THR A 430 4.27 29.66 9.74
C THR A 430 5.12 30.12 10.93
N PRO A 431 4.60 30.23 12.16
CA PRO A 431 5.40 30.51 13.36
C PRO A 431 6.48 29.44 13.60
N ILE A 432 7.58 29.80 14.28
CA ILE A 432 8.61 28.85 14.73
C ILE A 432 7.94 27.80 15.63
N GLY A 433 8.25 26.52 15.40
CA GLY A 433 7.60 25.38 16.04
C GLY A 433 6.22 25.04 15.49
N GLY A 434 5.69 25.84 14.56
CA GLY A 434 4.41 25.56 13.90
C GLY A 434 4.54 24.57 12.76
N VAL A 435 3.41 23.92 12.42
CA VAL A 435 3.30 22.96 11.33
C VAL A 435 3.19 23.69 10.00
N VAL A 436 4.12 23.41 9.12
CA VAL A 436 4.09 23.83 7.71
C VAL A 436 3.33 22.77 6.93
N GLN A 437 2.12 23.10 6.51
CA GLN A 437 1.28 22.18 5.74
C GLN A 437 1.90 21.88 4.38
N GLY A 438 2.20 20.62 4.13
CA GLY A 438 2.85 20.13 2.91
C GLY A 438 1.89 19.66 1.82
N TRP A 439 0.60 19.97 1.91
CA TRP A 439 -0.42 19.55 0.95
C TRP A 439 -1.45 20.67 0.68
N THR A 440 -2.24 20.49 -0.37
CA THR A 440 -3.38 21.36 -0.70
C THR A 440 -4.53 20.51 -1.19
N ASN A 441 -5.75 21.02 -1.09
CA ASN A 441 -6.91 20.39 -1.67
C ASN A 441 -6.95 20.60 -3.19
N THR A 442 -7.13 19.51 -3.94
CA THR A 442 -7.47 19.51 -5.37
C THR A 442 -8.83 18.88 -5.58
N LYS A 443 -9.44 19.08 -6.73
CA LYS A 443 -10.63 18.33 -7.16
C LYS A 443 -10.13 17.13 -7.98
N LYS A 444 -10.62 15.93 -7.67
CA LYS A 444 -10.31 14.71 -8.45
C LYS A 444 -11.56 14.14 -9.05
N THR A 445 -11.53 13.84 -10.35
CA THR A 445 -12.55 13.08 -11.06
C THR A 445 -11.91 11.87 -11.70
N GLN A 446 -12.46 10.70 -11.52
CA GLN A 446 -11.96 9.48 -12.13
C GLN A 446 -13.09 8.73 -12.82
N PHE A 447 -12.87 8.38 -14.08
CA PHE A 447 -13.75 7.49 -14.85
C PHE A 447 -12.98 6.22 -15.16
N GLN A 448 -13.66 5.07 -14.99
CA GLN A 448 -13.08 3.77 -15.31
C GLN A 448 -14.13 2.84 -15.92
N VAL A 449 -13.64 1.93 -16.72
CA VAL A 449 -14.42 0.88 -17.35
C VAL A 449 -13.66 -0.43 -17.27
N ASN A 450 -14.35 -1.50 -16.94
CA ASN A 450 -13.80 -2.85 -16.94
C ASN A 450 -14.68 -3.81 -17.73
N ALA A 451 -14.07 -4.91 -18.15
CA ALA A 451 -14.78 -6.00 -18.79
C ALA A 451 -14.11 -7.32 -18.47
N SER A 452 -14.89 -8.37 -18.27
CA SER A 452 -14.40 -9.73 -18.07
C SER A 452 -15.27 -10.76 -18.77
N GLN A 453 -14.62 -11.86 -19.23
CA GLN A 453 -15.33 -13.00 -19.82
C GLN A 453 -14.56 -14.29 -19.56
N ALA A 454 -15.30 -15.37 -19.39
CA ALA A 454 -14.79 -16.73 -19.37
C ALA A 454 -15.18 -17.47 -20.67
N PHE A 455 -14.18 -18.06 -21.32
CA PHE A 455 -14.35 -18.85 -22.55
C PHE A 455 -14.07 -20.32 -22.24
N ALA A 456 -14.92 -21.20 -22.72
CA ALA A 456 -14.72 -22.64 -22.57
C ALA A 456 -13.85 -23.22 -23.70
N ASN A 457 -13.03 -24.21 -23.38
CA ASN A 457 -12.28 -25.03 -24.34
C ASN A 457 -11.32 -24.23 -25.26
N ILE A 458 -10.61 -23.26 -24.69
CA ILE A 458 -9.58 -22.48 -25.39
C ILE A 458 -8.20 -23.08 -25.12
N LEU A 459 -7.39 -23.31 -26.17
CA LEU A 459 -6.02 -23.85 -26.10
C LEU A 459 -5.90 -25.17 -25.30
N GLY A 460 -6.96 -25.97 -25.26
CA GLY A 460 -7.01 -27.21 -24.48
C GLY A 460 -7.30 -27.03 -22.99
N ALA A 461 -7.44 -25.80 -22.50
CA ALA A 461 -7.92 -25.50 -21.17
C ALA A 461 -9.44 -25.61 -21.10
N GLN A 462 -9.98 -26.04 -19.96
CA GLN A 462 -11.43 -26.04 -19.74
C GLN A 462 -11.99 -24.61 -19.73
N THR A 463 -11.24 -23.69 -19.14
CA THR A 463 -11.67 -22.28 -19.06
C THR A 463 -10.48 -21.38 -19.36
N PHE A 464 -10.73 -20.35 -20.16
CA PHE A 464 -9.88 -19.16 -20.31
C PHE A 464 -10.64 -17.97 -19.78
N THR A 465 -10.15 -17.36 -18.69
CA THR A 465 -10.73 -16.14 -18.13
C THR A 465 -9.85 -14.97 -18.51
N VAL A 466 -10.46 -13.90 -19.03
CA VAL A 466 -9.78 -12.64 -19.29
C VAL A 466 -10.55 -11.51 -18.60
N ALA A 467 -9.81 -10.56 -18.02
CA ALA A 467 -10.35 -9.34 -17.43
C ALA A 467 -9.45 -8.17 -17.78
N GLY A 468 -10.03 -7.03 -18.04
CA GLY A 468 -9.32 -5.79 -18.30
C GLY A 468 -10.03 -4.60 -17.68
N GLU A 469 -9.28 -3.60 -17.30
CA GLU A 469 -9.75 -2.33 -16.77
C GLU A 469 -8.90 -1.19 -17.29
N ALA A 470 -9.55 -0.09 -17.66
CA ALA A 470 -8.91 1.16 -18.03
C ALA A 470 -9.52 2.31 -17.21
N ALA A 471 -8.69 3.24 -16.74
CA ALA A 471 -9.16 4.40 -16.02
C ALA A 471 -8.40 5.66 -16.41
N ILE A 472 -9.13 6.78 -16.36
CA ILE A 472 -8.61 8.13 -16.52
C ILE A 472 -8.94 8.94 -15.26
N SER A 473 -7.94 9.61 -14.70
CA SER A 473 -8.05 10.50 -13.56
C SER A 473 -7.73 11.92 -14.00
N ASP A 474 -8.62 12.85 -13.71
CA ASP A 474 -8.44 14.28 -13.94
C ASP A 474 -8.40 15.01 -12.60
N ALA A 475 -7.45 15.93 -12.43
CA ALA A 475 -7.30 16.73 -11.23
C ALA A 475 -7.20 18.22 -11.58
N SER A 476 -7.84 19.06 -10.76
CA SER A 476 -7.83 20.51 -10.93
C SER A 476 -7.74 21.25 -9.59
N GLY A 477 -7.44 22.54 -9.63
CA GLY A 477 -7.29 23.34 -8.42
C GLY A 477 -5.87 23.32 -7.85
N PHE A 478 -4.87 22.94 -8.63
CA PHE A 478 -3.46 23.06 -8.23
C PHE A 478 -3.12 24.52 -7.95
N ALA A 479 -2.46 24.78 -6.82
CA ALA A 479 -2.03 26.13 -6.47
C ALA A 479 -0.88 26.58 -7.39
N SER A 480 -0.98 27.81 -7.88
CA SER A 480 0.03 28.40 -8.76
C SER A 480 1.42 28.43 -8.09
N GLY A 481 2.44 28.06 -8.84
CA GLY A 481 3.84 28.07 -8.39
C GLY A 481 4.24 26.88 -7.52
N LEU A 482 3.33 25.96 -7.16
CA LEU A 482 3.66 24.73 -6.46
C LEU A 482 3.78 23.54 -7.44
N ARG A 483 4.60 22.58 -7.07
CA ARG A 483 4.72 21.27 -7.73
C ARG A 483 4.20 20.21 -6.79
N TYR A 484 3.66 19.11 -7.32
CA TYR A 484 3.00 18.08 -6.54
C TYR A 484 3.56 16.69 -6.83
N GLY A 485 3.63 15.84 -5.81
CA GLY A 485 4.12 14.46 -5.90
C GLY A 485 5.61 14.35 -6.23
N ARG A 486 5.98 13.33 -6.96
CA ARG A 486 7.31 12.80 -7.27
C ARG A 486 8.02 12.20 -6.05
N GLY A 487 8.56 10.98 -6.19
CA GLY A 487 9.28 10.28 -5.13
C GLY A 487 10.50 11.06 -4.64
N PHE A 488 10.78 11.01 -3.36
CA PHE A 488 11.89 11.76 -2.73
C PHE A 488 13.25 11.36 -3.30
N VAL A 489 13.42 10.10 -3.70
CA VAL A 489 14.65 9.58 -4.35
C VAL A 489 15.06 10.36 -5.60
N PHE A 490 14.12 11.04 -6.26
CA PHE A 490 14.38 11.88 -7.43
C PHE A 490 14.76 13.33 -7.08
N GLY A 491 14.89 13.66 -5.79
CA GLY A 491 15.33 14.94 -5.27
C GLY A 491 14.41 16.11 -5.63
N THR A 492 14.91 17.33 -5.45
CA THR A 492 14.23 18.57 -5.83
C THR A 492 14.57 18.93 -7.28
N ALA A 493 13.57 19.23 -8.12
CA ALA A 493 13.81 19.68 -9.49
C ALA A 493 14.35 21.12 -9.53
N GLN A 494 14.88 21.52 -10.68
CA GLN A 494 15.25 22.90 -10.95
C GLN A 494 14.05 23.83 -10.71
N SER A 495 14.30 24.95 -10.06
CA SER A 495 13.31 26.00 -9.88
C SER A 495 13.96 27.38 -9.92
N PRO A 496 13.39 28.34 -10.64
CA PRO A 496 13.84 29.73 -10.57
C PRO A 496 13.84 30.28 -9.14
N SER A 497 12.95 29.76 -8.27
CA SER A 497 12.85 30.17 -6.87
C SER A 497 14.02 29.74 -6.00
N PHE A 498 14.87 28.82 -6.46
CA PHE A 498 16.13 28.49 -5.77
C PHE A 498 17.29 29.44 -6.16
N GLY A 499 17.08 30.38 -7.10
CA GLY A 499 18.01 31.44 -7.46
C GLY A 499 19.46 30.99 -7.60
N PRO A 500 20.44 31.66 -6.92
CA PRO A 500 21.84 31.31 -7.00
C PRO A 500 22.19 29.87 -6.58
N LEU A 501 21.36 29.20 -5.79
CA LEU A 501 21.60 27.81 -5.41
C LEU A 501 21.47 26.85 -6.59
N ASN A 502 20.61 27.18 -7.57
CA ASN A 502 20.57 26.44 -8.82
C ASN A 502 21.90 26.46 -9.58
N ASN A 503 22.72 27.51 -9.37
CA ASN A 503 24.01 27.67 -10.03
C ASN A 503 25.19 27.26 -9.13
N ALA A 504 24.96 27.04 -7.84
CA ALA A 504 26.00 26.70 -6.87
C ALA A 504 26.49 25.25 -7.01
N VAL A 505 25.66 24.39 -7.63
CA VAL A 505 26.01 23.00 -7.96
C VAL A 505 26.25 22.91 -9.47
N ALA A 506 27.33 22.26 -9.89
CA ALA A 506 27.62 22.05 -11.29
C ALA A 506 26.41 21.43 -12.00
N GLY A 507 25.86 22.08 -13.01
CA GLY A 507 24.66 21.66 -13.73
C GLY A 507 23.37 22.38 -13.31
N GLY A 508 23.40 23.33 -12.33
CA GLY A 508 22.25 24.16 -11.95
C GLY A 508 21.20 23.45 -11.11
N CYS A 509 21.55 22.33 -10.45
CA CYS A 509 20.67 21.61 -9.55
C CYS A 509 20.72 22.19 -8.13
N PRO A 510 19.62 22.08 -7.34
CA PRO A 510 19.64 22.42 -5.92
C PRO A 510 20.64 21.58 -5.15
N PRO A 511 21.09 22.03 -3.94
CA PRO A 511 22.09 21.32 -3.14
C PRO A 511 21.70 19.88 -2.72
N LEU A 512 20.41 19.56 -2.70
CA LEU A 512 19.90 18.21 -2.39
C LEU A 512 19.97 17.26 -3.59
N ASN A 513 20.37 17.74 -4.76
CA ASN A 513 20.48 16.95 -5.98
C ASN A 513 21.93 16.94 -6.47
N THR A 514 22.38 15.82 -7.04
CA THR A 514 23.63 15.75 -7.75
C THR A 514 23.44 16.13 -9.23
N PRO A 515 24.48 16.64 -9.92
CA PRO A 515 24.44 16.85 -11.37
C PRO A 515 24.08 15.56 -12.11
N HIS A 516 23.28 15.68 -13.16
CA HIS A 516 22.86 14.57 -14.04
C HIS A 516 21.94 13.53 -13.40
N GLN A 517 21.46 13.74 -12.18
CA GLN A 517 20.41 12.87 -11.64
C GLN A 517 19.01 13.30 -12.16
N PRO A 518 18.03 12.39 -12.18
CA PRO A 518 16.66 12.70 -12.62
C PRO A 518 16.03 13.88 -11.87
N GLY A 519 16.43 14.13 -10.64
CA GLY A 519 15.97 15.26 -9.83
C GLY A 519 16.31 16.63 -10.35
N CYS A 520 17.28 16.77 -11.26
CA CYS A 520 17.60 18.05 -11.93
C CYS A 520 16.59 18.44 -13.00
N GLU A 521 15.74 17.52 -13.43
CA GLU A 521 14.71 17.75 -14.44
C GLU A 521 13.40 18.25 -13.83
N ASN A 522 12.68 19.12 -14.54
CA ASN A 522 11.36 19.60 -14.15
C ASN A 522 10.24 18.69 -14.66
N ALA A 523 10.40 17.38 -14.52
CA ALA A 523 9.47 16.34 -14.96
C ALA A 523 9.14 15.38 -13.80
N GLY A 524 8.20 14.46 -14.02
CA GLY A 524 7.80 13.44 -13.04
C GLY A 524 6.88 13.92 -11.91
N PHE A 525 6.42 15.18 -11.98
CA PHE A 525 5.43 15.70 -11.04
C PHE A 525 4.01 15.29 -11.44
N MET A 526 3.06 15.41 -10.52
CA MET A 526 1.64 15.16 -10.78
C MET A 526 1.12 16.06 -11.89
N THR A 527 0.28 15.50 -12.73
CA THR A 527 -0.32 16.15 -13.90
C THR A 527 -1.83 16.35 -13.70
N THR A 528 -2.43 17.23 -14.49
CA THR A 528 -3.88 17.43 -14.47
C THR A 528 -4.64 16.18 -14.92
N THR A 529 -4.08 15.42 -15.85
CA THR A 529 -4.69 14.20 -16.37
C THR A 529 -3.68 13.06 -16.34
N ALA A 530 -4.12 11.89 -15.89
CA ALA A 530 -3.35 10.65 -15.91
C ALA A 530 -4.27 9.48 -16.29
N TRP A 531 -3.75 8.51 -17.06
CA TRP A 531 -4.52 7.33 -17.40
C TRP A 531 -3.67 6.11 -17.67
N GLY A 532 -4.28 4.94 -17.51
CA GLY A 532 -3.65 3.67 -17.75
C GLY A 532 -4.64 2.53 -17.79
N TYR A 533 -4.13 1.31 -17.99
CA TYR A 533 -4.95 0.12 -18.04
C TYR A 533 -4.26 -1.10 -17.43
N ARG A 534 -5.06 -2.10 -17.06
CA ARG A 534 -4.66 -3.37 -16.47
C ARG A 534 -5.35 -4.49 -17.22
N LEU A 535 -4.61 -5.56 -17.55
CA LEU A 535 -5.12 -6.75 -18.22
C LEU A 535 -4.69 -7.99 -17.46
N ARG A 536 -5.57 -8.97 -17.35
CA ARG A 536 -5.25 -10.28 -16.78
C ARG A 536 -5.87 -11.40 -17.59
N GLY A 537 -5.11 -12.43 -17.84
CA GLY A 537 -5.56 -13.68 -18.46
C GLY A 537 -5.15 -14.89 -17.63
N GLN A 538 -6.02 -15.90 -17.56
CA GLN A 538 -5.76 -17.18 -16.88
C GLN A 538 -6.40 -18.31 -17.64
N LEU A 539 -5.65 -19.40 -17.83
CA LEU A 539 -6.13 -20.66 -18.39
C LEU A 539 -6.21 -21.71 -17.26
N ASP A 540 -7.29 -22.47 -17.20
CA ASP A 540 -7.45 -23.52 -16.20
C ASP A 540 -7.49 -24.90 -16.89
N TYR A 541 -6.50 -25.74 -16.58
CA TYR A 541 -6.36 -27.11 -17.04
C TYR A 541 -6.68 -28.07 -15.89
N SER A 542 -7.92 -28.56 -15.84
CA SER A 542 -8.31 -29.58 -14.84
C SER A 542 -7.70 -30.94 -15.16
N ASN A 543 -7.42 -31.73 -14.13
CA ASN A 543 -6.80 -33.05 -14.24
C ASN A 543 -5.51 -33.04 -15.08
N TRP A 544 -4.68 -32.00 -14.90
CA TRP A 544 -3.43 -31.83 -15.63
C TRP A 544 -2.52 -33.06 -15.50
N LEU A 545 -2.06 -33.59 -16.64
CA LEU A 545 -1.27 -34.82 -16.73
C LEU A 545 -1.93 -36.05 -16.03
N ASN A 546 -3.24 -36.12 -15.96
CA ASN A 546 -4.00 -37.16 -15.25
C ASN A 546 -3.65 -37.32 -13.77
N SER A 547 -3.23 -36.23 -13.13
CA SER A 547 -2.77 -36.21 -11.73
C SER A 547 -3.86 -35.81 -10.71
N GLY A 548 -5.05 -35.43 -11.18
CA GLY A 548 -6.10 -34.81 -10.34
C GLY A 548 -5.81 -33.37 -9.93
N MET A 549 -4.71 -32.78 -10.42
CA MET A 549 -4.37 -31.38 -10.19
C MET A 549 -5.05 -30.48 -11.22
N THR A 550 -5.36 -29.25 -10.81
CA THR A 550 -5.66 -28.14 -11.72
C THR A 550 -4.41 -27.28 -11.86
N MET A 551 -3.96 -27.05 -13.10
CA MET A 551 -2.87 -26.14 -13.44
C MET A 551 -3.47 -24.87 -14.04
N SER A 552 -3.11 -23.72 -13.50
CA SER A 552 -3.64 -22.41 -13.89
C SER A 552 -2.50 -21.44 -14.24
N PRO A 553 -1.96 -21.46 -15.48
CA PRO A 553 -1.05 -20.43 -15.95
C PRO A 553 -1.79 -19.11 -16.06
N ASN A 554 -1.15 -18.02 -15.67
CA ASN A 554 -1.73 -16.67 -15.68
C ASN A 554 -0.70 -15.62 -16.11
N LEU A 555 -1.22 -14.54 -16.68
CA LEU A 555 -0.45 -13.38 -17.09
C LEU A 555 -1.23 -12.12 -16.71
N ALA A 556 -0.53 -11.14 -16.13
CA ALA A 556 -1.08 -9.84 -15.83
C ALA A 556 -0.17 -8.76 -16.40
N TRP A 557 -0.74 -7.79 -17.10
CA TRP A 557 -0.07 -6.63 -17.65
C TRP A 557 -0.65 -5.36 -17.04
N SER A 558 0.22 -4.43 -16.68
CA SER A 558 -0.14 -3.12 -16.17
C SER A 558 0.62 -2.05 -16.94
N GLN A 559 -0.08 -1.01 -17.40
CA GLN A 559 0.54 0.14 -18.04
C GLN A 559 -0.14 1.44 -17.60
N ASP A 560 0.68 2.38 -17.13
CA ASP A 560 0.32 3.78 -16.96
C ASP A 560 0.80 4.52 -18.19
N VAL A 561 -0.14 4.94 -19.03
CA VAL A 561 0.19 5.39 -20.41
C VAL A 561 0.61 6.84 -20.41
N HIS A 562 0.01 7.67 -19.57
CA HIS A 562 0.31 9.10 -19.52
C HIS A 562 -0.02 9.69 -18.16
N GLY A 563 0.88 10.55 -17.69
CA GLY A 563 0.70 11.40 -16.53
C GLY A 563 0.88 10.68 -15.18
N THR A 564 1.01 11.49 -14.14
CA THR A 564 1.09 11.05 -12.74
C THR A 564 -0.11 11.57 -11.98
N SER A 565 -0.91 10.66 -11.41
CA SER A 565 -2.16 11.02 -10.72
C SER A 565 -1.91 11.53 -9.30
N VAL A 566 -2.87 12.34 -8.78
CA VAL A 566 -2.79 12.94 -7.44
C VAL A 566 -2.84 11.93 -6.28
N ASP A 567 -3.29 10.72 -6.55
CA ASP A 567 -3.38 9.61 -5.60
C ASP A 567 -2.27 8.55 -5.79
N GLY A 568 -1.33 8.78 -6.72
CA GLY A 568 -0.21 7.87 -6.99
C GLY A 568 -0.59 6.57 -7.72
N GLN A 569 -1.85 6.37 -8.11
CA GLN A 569 -2.26 5.17 -8.85
C GLN A 569 -1.62 5.08 -10.23
N PHE A 570 -1.37 6.22 -10.88
CA PHE A 570 -0.67 6.31 -12.15
C PHE A 570 0.65 7.06 -11.98
N ILE A 571 1.72 6.52 -12.54
CA ILE A 571 3.04 7.15 -12.70
C ILE A 571 3.40 7.10 -14.18
N ASP A 572 3.71 8.24 -14.78
CA ASP A 572 3.95 8.37 -16.22
C ASP A 572 4.94 7.33 -16.78
N GLY A 573 4.47 6.52 -17.73
CA GLY A 573 5.27 5.48 -18.39
C GLY A 573 5.50 4.19 -17.59
N ARG A 574 4.95 4.03 -16.37
CA ARG A 574 5.12 2.81 -15.58
C ARG A 574 4.47 1.60 -16.26
N GLN A 575 5.23 0.49 -16.29
CA GLN A 575 4.78 -0.78 -16.87
C GLN A 575 5.23 -1.93 -15.98
N SER A 576 4.40 -2.95 -15.86
CA SER A 576 4.78 -4.21 -15.22
C SER A 576 4.11 -5.40 -15.90
N LEU A 577 4.82 -6.54 -15.90
CA LEU A 577 4.35 -7.82 -16.39
C LEU A 577 4.56 -8.87 -15.31
N ALA A 578 3.47 -9.47 -14.84
CA ALA A 578 3.54 -10.61 -13.94
C ALA A 578 3.06 -11.86 -14.68
N GLY A 579 3.92 -12.88 -14.74
CA GLY A 579 3.62 -14.16 -15.36
C GLY A 579 3.90 -15.31 -14.41
N GLY A 580 2.99 -16.27 -14.35
CA GLY A 580 3.16 -17.38 -13.43
C GLY A 580 2.18 -18.51 -13.65
N PHE A 581 2.20 -19.45 -12.74
CA PHE A 581 1.24 -20.55 -12.71
C PHE A 581 0.90 -20.95 -11.28
N LYS A 582 -0.27 -21.53 -11.13
CA LYS A 582 -0.77 -22.12 -9.89
C LYS A 582 -1.12 -23.59 -10.14
N LEU A 583 -0.64 -24.48 -9.27
CA LEU A 583 -1.05 -25.87 -9.21
C LEU A 583 -1.91 -26.07 -7.98
N ASN A 584 -3.12 -26.58 -8.16
CA ASN A 584 -4.03 -26.87 -7.05
C ASN A 584 -4.37 -28.37 -7.06
N TYR A 585 -4.18 -29.02 -5.92
CA TYR A 585 -4.54 -30.42 -5.73
C TYR A 585 -5.66 -30.54 -4.71
N GLN A 586 -6.80 -31.07 -5.13
CA GLN A 586 -7.98 -31.34 -4.30
C GLN A 586 -8.52 -30.09 -3.55
N LYS A 587 -8.27 -28.87 -4.06
CA LYS A 587 -8.58 -27.60 -3.36
C LYS A 587 -7.90 -27.46 -1.99
N LYS A 588 -7.00 -28.36 -1.65
CA LYS A 588 -6.32 -28.43 -0.36
C LYS A 588 -4.88 -27.94 -0.44
N TYR A 589 -4.13 -28.41 -1.42
CA TYR A 589 -2.73 -28.04 -1.58
C TYR A 589 -2.58 -27.12 -2.78
N THR A 590 -1.86 -26.04 -2.59
CA THR A 590 -1.57 -25.10 -3.68
C THR A 590 -0.07 -24.87 -3.75
N PHE A 591 0.49 -24.93 -4.96
CA PHE A 591 1.81 -24.42 -5.29
C PHE A 591 1.65 -23.26 -6.26
N SER A 592 2.41 -22.16 -6.08
CA SER A 592 2.41 -21.01 -6.98
C SER A 592 3.84 -20.57 -7.28
N ALA A 593 4.09 -20.19 -8.53
CA ALA A 593 5.32 -19.54 -8.95
C ALA A 593 4.96 -18.33 -9.83
N VAL A 594 5.50 -17.16 -9.52
CA VAL A 594 5.24 -15.92 -10.24
C VAL A 594 6.56 -15.17 -10.44
N TYR A 595 6.78 -14.70 -11.66
CA TYR A 595 7.82 -13.74 -12.00
C TYR A 595 7.17 -12.40 -12.31
N THR A 596 7.69 -11.33 -11.72
CA THR A 596 7.24 -9.97 -11.97
C THR A 596 8.39 -9.16 -12.53
N TRP A 597 8.16 -8.54 -13.69
CA TRP A 597 9.06 -7.63 -14.34
C TRP A 597 8.51 -6.20 -14.26
N TYR A 598 9.39 -5.24 -14.05
CA TYR A 598 9.12 -3.79 -14.07
C TYR A 598 9.94 -3.12 -15.16
N ALA A 599 9.35 -2.14 -15.88
CA ALA A 599 10.03 -1.46 -16.95
C ALA A 599 10.99 -0.38 -16.44
N ASN A 600 12.27 -0.55 -16.64
CA ASN A 600 13.29 0.47 -16.32
C ASN A 600 13.12 1.79 -17.09
N SER A 601 12.28 1.82 -18.13
CA SER A 601 11.98 3.03 -18.90
C SER A 601 11.11 4.04 -18.19
N ALA A 602 10.42 3.64 -17.09
CA ALA A 602 9.60 4.52 -16.27
C ALA A 602 10.50 5.36 -15.35
N GLN A 603 11.06 6.45 -15.86
CA GLN A 603 12.10 7.26 -15.20
C GLN A 603 11.73 7.69 -13.77
N TRP A 604 10.45 7.92 -13.49
CA TRP A 604 9.94 8.45 -12.22
C TRP A 604 9.27 7.40 -11.33
N ASP A 605 9.38 6.12 -11.68
CA ASP A 605 8.91 5.01 -10.86
C ASP A 605 10.04 4.55 -9.90
N PRO A 606 9.88 4.66 -8.57
CA PRO A 606 10.88 4.21 -7.62
C PRO A 606 11.00 2.67 -7.55
N LEU A 607 10.05 1.94 -8.13
CA LEU A 607 10.03 0.48 -8.15
C LEU A 607 10.46 -0.14 -9.48
N ARG A 608 10.95 0.66 -10.43
CA ARG A 608 11.22 0.24 -11.82
C ARG A 608 12.29 -0.85 -11.98
N ASP A 609 13.08 -1.11 -10.95
CA ASP A 609 14.12 -2.14 -10.92
C ASP A 609 13.84 -3.28 -9.92
N ARG A 610 12.59 -3.39 -9.44
CA ARG A 610 12.17 -4.40 -8.47
C ARG A 610 11.74 -5.73 -9.09
N ASP A 611 12.34 -6.14 -10.21
CA ASP A 611 12.07 -7.46 -10.79
C ASP A 611 12.32 -8.55 -9.77
N ASN A 612 11.37 -9.48 -9.70
CA ASN A 612 11.44 -10.53 -8.69
C ASN A 612 10.77 -11.83 -9.15
N ILE A 613 11.15 -12.91 -8.49
CA ILE A 613 10.47 -14.19 -8.58
C ILE A 613 9.99 -14.59 -7.19
N SER A 614 8.76 -15.06 -7.11
CA SER A 614 8.17 -15.60 -5.88
C SER A 614 7.67 -17.01 -6.06
N LEU A 615 7.88 -17.83 -5.03
CA LEU A 615 7.40 -19.21 -4.93
C LEU A 615 6.60 -19.33 -3.65
N SER A 616 5.51 -20.10 -3.66
CA SER A 616 4.77 -20.42 -2.44
C SER A 616 4.13 -21.79 -2.49
N VAL A 617 3.98 -22.39 -1.32
CA VAL A 617 3.18 -23.60 -1.09
C VAL A 617 2.19 -23.32 0.03
N SER A 618 0.98 -23.83 -0.09
CA SER A 618 -0.02 -23.72 0.99
C SER A 618 -0.82 -25.00 1.13
N ALA A 619 -1.31 -25.22 2.35
CA ALA A 619 -2.25 -26.28 2.68
C ALA A 619 -3.44 -25.69 3.46
N THR A 620 -4.66 -26.08 3.05
CA THR A 620 -5.92 -25.65 3.68
C THR A 620 -6.61 -26.86 4.32
N PHE A 621 -7.05 -26.69 5.55
CA PHE A 621 -7.67 -27.70 6.39
C PHE A 621 -9.03 -27.28 6.88
#